data_915a9b3cc7ef9b5d0ad539620aaa489c
#
_entry.id   915a9b3cc7ef9b5d0ad539620aaa489c
#
_cell.length_a   1.000
_cell.length_b   1.000
_cell.length_c   1.000
_cell.angle_alpha   90.00
_cell.angle_beta   90.00
_cell.angle_gamma   90.00
#
_symmetry.space_group_name_H-M   'P 1'
#
loop_
_entity.id
_entity.type
_entity.pdbx_description
1 polymer ?
#
loop_
_entity_poly.entity_id
_entity_poly.type
_entity_poly.pdbx_seq_one_letter_code
_entity_poly.pdbx_strand_id
1 'polypeptide(L)'
;MITLPLTTTGFGIVPLTAEVMTLSNLAGVWVSIFLTLAIFSFLYEDNPIYKLAEHIFLGISIAIGATEIYFGVFKPNLIDKLAEGRLLSIIPLMLLVMLLLKVTKKLDYMAKVPIAFIVAAFAGVKLTGEANANLMTQVAQTMPDLPAVYEEHGIWSWDADGAGVFSSIFLVLGLCACLLHFYFSARQTKSMAVVSKVGIIVLMLSFGASFGYTVMGRISLAIGRAQELLGLDKPPIEMTIGAGGDPINRMSLVRMMSLTTLIIIIVFLAVWQKKRNHQED
;
A
#
# COMPACT_ATOMS: atom_id res chain seq x y z
N MET A 1 -34.37 -23.10 -18.63
CA MET A 1 -34.11 -23.24 -17.19
C MET A 1 -33.30 -24.53 -17.01
N ILE A 2 -31.95 -24.39 -17.04
CA ILE A 2 -31.02 -25.53 -16.98
C ILE A 2 -30.49 -25.57 -15.55
N THR A 3 -30.95 -26.57 -14.78
CA THR A 3 -30.45 -26.84 -13.44
C THR A 3 -29.12 -27.59 -13.54
N LEU A 4 -28.05 -26.94 -13.16
CA LEU A 4 -26.71 -27.53 -13.02
C LEU A 4 -26.65 -28.36 -11.71
N PRO A 5 -25.96 -29.49 -11.71
CA PRO A 5 -25.84 -30.34 -10.53
C PRO A 5 -24.96 -29.68 -9.45
N LEU A 6 -25.49 -29.64 -8.23
CA LEU A 6 -24.78 -29.20 -7.03
C LEU A 6 -23.80 -30.31 -6.60
N THR A 7 -22.52 -30.09 -6.76
CA THR A 7 -21.51 -30.93 -6.08
C THR A 7 -21.27 -30.40 -4.67
N THR A 8 -21.78 -31.11 -3.70
CA THR A 8 -21.59 -30.86 -2.28
C THR A 8 -20.19 -31.33 -1.86
N THR A 9 -19.22 -30.47 -1.83
CA THR A 9 -18.05 -30.62 -0.97
C THR A 9 -18.18 -29.64 0.18
N GLY A 10 -18.08 -30.16 1.41
CA GLY A 10 -18.52 -29.57 2.67
C GLY A 10 -17.86 -28.26 3.14
N PHE A 11 -17.68 -27.31 2.27
CA PHE A 11 -17.33 -25.91 2.58
C PHE A 11 -18.00 -25.03 1.53
N GLY A 12 -19.05 -24.32 1.94
CA GLY A 12 -19.70 -23.21 1.23
C GLY A 12 -19.98 -23.42 -0.27
N ILE A 13 -21.24 -23.46 -0.65
CA ILE A 13 -21.71 -23.50 -2.03
C ILE A 13 -21.19 -22.22 -2.75
N VAL A 14 -20.08 -22.33 -3.47
CA VAL A 14 -19.68 -21.32 -4.43
C VAL A 14 -20.40 -21.66 -5.75
N PRO A 15 -21.33 -20.84 -6.25
CA PRO A 15 -21.92 -21.08 -7.55
C PRO A 15 -20.79 -20.95 -8.59
N LEU A 16 -20.52 -22.03 -9.33
CA LEU A 16 -19.71 -22.03 -10.54
C LEU A 16 -20.47 -21.25 -11.62
N THR A 17 -20.54 -19.94 -11.47
CA THR A 17 -20.96 -19.08 -12.59
C THR A 17 -19.81 -19.03 -13.56
N ALA A 18 -19.99 -19.62 -14.75
CA ALA A 18 -19.11 -19.41 -15.87
C ALA A 18 -19.07 -17.89 -16.13
N GLU A 19 -17.97 -17.24 -15.76
CA GLU A 19 -17.77 -15.81 -15.95
C GLU A 19 -17.54 -15.57 -17.45
N VAL A 20 -18.56 -15.10 -18.13
CA VAL A 20 -18.45 -14.70 -19.55
C VAL A 20 -17.45 -13.56 -19.63
N MET A 21 -16.28 -13.83 -20.20
CA MET A 21 -15.26 -12.80 -20.40
C MET A 21 -15.73 -11.83 -21.50
N THR A 22 -16.14 -10.65 -21.10
CA THR A 22 -16.41 -9.53 -22.01
C THR A 22 -15.10 -9.03 -22.63
N LEU A 23 -15.17 -8.51 -23.83
CA LEU A 23 -14.00 -7.95 -24.56
C LEU A 23 -13.26 -6.89 -23.73
N SER A 24 -13.97 -6.13 -22.92
CA SER A 24 -13.41 -5.14 -21.99
C SER A 24 -12.57 -5.78 -20.88
N ASN A 25 -13.00 -6.91 -20.32
CA ASN A 25 -12.26 -7.63 -19.28
C ASN A 25 -10.98 -8.24 -19.86
N LEU A 26 -11.04 -8.77 -21.07
CA LEU A 26 -9.86 -9.27 -21.78
C LEU A 26 -8.83 -8.17 -22.04
N ALA A 27 -9.28 -7.01 -22.51
CA ALA A 27 -8.42 -5.85 -22.71
C ALA A 27 -7.80 -5.37 -21.39
N GLY A 28 -8.56 -5.38 -20.28
CA GLY A 28 -8.06 -5.05 -18.94
C GLY A 28 -6.94 -5.97 -18.48
N VAL A 29 -7.07 -7.27 -18.70
CA VAL A 29 -6.02 -8.26 -18.39
C VAL A 29 -4.76 -8.01 -19.22
N TRP A 30 -4.89 -7.73 -20.53
CA TRP A 30 -3.76 -7.37 -21.37
C TRP A 30 -3.02 -6.13 -20.90
N VAL A 31 -3.74 -5.07 -20.55
CA VAL A 31 -3.16 -3.83 -20.04
C VAL A 31 -2.45 -4.07 -18.70
N SER A 32 -3.05 -4.87 -17.80
CA SER A 32 -2.44 -5.23 -16.51
C SER A 32 -1.12 -5.98 -16.70
N ILE A 33 -1.09 -6.99 -17.55
CA ILE A 33 0.11 -7.76 -17.87
C ILE A 33 1.18 -6.86 -18.49
N PHE A 34 0.80 -6.04 -19.49
CA PHE A 34 1.73 -5.13 -20.14
C PHE A 34 2.36 -4.13 -19.15
N LEU A 35 1.56 -3.47 -18.31
CA LEU A 35 2.06 -2.51 -17.33
C LEU A 35 2.95 -3.17 -16.29
N THR A 36 2.61 -4.37 -15.83
CA THR A 36 3.42 -5.11 -14.86
C THR A 36 4.79 -5.47 -15.45
N LEU A 37 4.84 -5.98 -16.67
CA LEU A 37 6.09 -6.30 -17.35
C LEU A 37 6.88 -5.05 -17.73
N ALA A 38 6.21 -3.95 -18.09
CA ALA A 38 6.83 -2.65 -18.35
C ALA A 38 7.54 -2.09 -17.10
N ILE A 39 6.92 -2.24 -15.92
CA ILE A 39 7.55 -1.84 -14.65
C ILE A 39 8.73 -2.77 -14.35
N PHE A 40 8.62 -4.07 -14.53
CA PHE A 40 9.74 -5.00 -14.32
C PHE A 40 10.90 -4.76 -15.29
N SER A 41 10.66 -4.18 -16.46
CA SER A 41 11.74 -3.83 -17.40
C SER A 41 12.74 -2.82 -16.86
N PHE A 42 12.36 -2.05 -15.80
CA PHE A 42 13.28 -1.18 -15.06
C PHE A 42 14.43 -1.95 -14.39
N LEU A 43 14.23 -3.23 -14.10
CA LEU A 43 15.28 -4.08 -13.50
C LEU A 43 16.50 -4.22 -14.44
N TYR A 44 16.27 -4.08 -15.74
CA TYR A 44 17.34 -4.16 -16.73
C TYR A 44 18.04 -2.81 -16.91
N GLU A 45 17.28 -1.76 -17.23
CA GLU A 45 17.77 -0.40 -17.43
C GLU A 45 16.59 0.60 -17.53
N ASP A 46 16.87 1.90 -17.33
CA ASP A 46 15.88 2.95 -17.57
C ASP A 46 15.59 3.06 -19.08
N ASN A 47 14.39 2.65 -19.46
CA ASN A 47 13.97 2.51 -20.85
C ASN A 47 12.64 3.24 -21.13
N PRO A 48 12.33 3.56 -22.41
CA PRO A 48 11.12 4.33 -22.75
C PRO A 48 9.81 3.61 -22.40
N ILE A 49 9.79 2.26 -22.33
CA ILE A 49 8.59 1.50 -21.93
C ILE A 49 8.30 1.71 -20.45
N TYR A 50 9.33 1.68 -19.62
CA TYR A 50 9.20 1.98 -18.20
C TYR A 50 8.69 3.41 -17.99
N LYS A 51 9.27 4.41 -18.67
CA LYS A 51 8.82 5.82 -18.61
C LYS A 51 7.36 5.97 -19.01
N LEU A 52 6.90 5.25 -20.02
CA LEU A 52 5.49 5.23 -20.40
C LEU A 52 4.60 4.71 -19.27
N ALA A 53 4.96 3.56 -18.68
CA ALA A 53 4.22 2.97 -17.57
C ALA A 53 4.21 3.90 -16.34
N GLU A 54 5.33 4.53 -16.03
CA GLU A 54 5.46 5.52 -14.95
C GLU A 54 4.53 6.72 -15.15
N HIS A 55 4.52 7.32 -16.35
CA HIS A 55 3.63 8.45 -16.66
C HIS A 55 2.15 8.07 -16.59
N ILE A 56 1.79 6.87 -17.06
CA ILE A 56 0.41 6.35 -16.94
C ILE A 56 0.04 6.20 -15.47
N PHE A 57 0.90 5.57 -14.67
CA PHE A 57 0.66 5.37 -13.24
C PHE A 57 0.49 6.70 -12.50
N LEU A 58 1.41 7.65 -12.71
CA LEU A 58 1.34 8.97 -12.10
C LEU A 58 0.07 9.72 -12.53
N GLY A 59 -0.26 9.68 -13.84
CA GLY A 59 -1.46 10.33 -14.37
C GLY A 59 -2.74 9.77 -13.75
N ILE A 60 -2.88 8.46 -13.68
CA ILE A 60 -4.05 7.80 -13.08
C ILE A 60 -4.13 8.08 -11.58
N SER A 61 -3.01 8.02 -10.86
CA SER A 61 -2.97 8.29 -9.43
C SER A 61 -3.40 9.72 -9.10
N ILE A 62 -2.92 10.69 -9.87
CA ILE A 62 -3.31 12.11 -9.72
C ILE A 62 -4.80 12.29 -10.08
N ALA A 63 -5.28 11.65 -11.14
CA ALA A 63 -6.67 11.75 -11.56
C ALA A 63 -7.64 11.19 -10.52
N ILE A 64 -7.33 10.01 -9.95
CA ILE A 64 -8.13 9.40 -8.87
C ILE A 64 -8.14 10.31 -7.65
N GLY A 65 -6.97 10.78 -7.19
CA GLY A 65 -6.87 11.67 -6.04
C GLY A 65 -7.61 13.00 -6.27
N ALA A 66 -7.51 13.59 -7.46
CA ALA A 66 -8.23 14.79 -7.81
C ALA A 66 -9.76 14.59 -7.82
N THR A 67 -10.20 13.45 -8.36
CA THR A 67 -11.63 13.10 -8.39
C THR A 67 -12.19 12.88 -6.98
N GLU A 68 -11.44 12.16 -6.13
CA GLU A 68 -11.81 11.92 -4.73
C GLU A 68 -11.92 13.23 -3.95
N ILE A 69 -10.93 14.12 -4.09
CA ILE A 69 -10.95 15.44 -3.44
C ILE A 69 -12.12 16.29 -3.98
N TYR A 70 -12.38 16.25 -5.27
CA TYR A 70 -13.45 17.05 -5.88
C TYR A 70 -14.82 16.60 -5.38
N PHE A 71 -15.14 15.32 -5.47
CA PHE A 71 -16.46 14.81 -5.08
C PHE A 71 -16.61 14.62 -3.56
N GLY A 72 -15.56 14.26 -2.85
CA GLY A 72 -15.60 14.00 -1.41
C GLY A 72 -15.45 15.24 -0.55
N VAL A 73 -14.69 16.24 -0.99
CA VAL A 73 -14.36 17.40 -0.17
C VAL A 73 -14.85 18.69 -0.80
N PHE A 74 -14.52 18.94 -2.06
CA PHE A 74 -14.74 20.24 -2.69
C PHE A 74 -16.22 20.50 -2.93
N LYS A 75 -16.94 19.57 -3.55
CA LYS A 75 -18.37 19.72 -3.85
C LYS A 75 -19.20 19.88 -2.57
N PRO A 76 -19.18 18.95 -1.58
CA PRO A 76 -20.06 19.04 -0.41
C PRO A 76 -19.68 20.17 0.55
N ASN A 77 -18.40 20.52 0.68
CA ASN A 77 -17.97 21.51 1.66
C ASN A 77 -17.88 22.94 1.12
N LEU A 78 -17.69 23.13 -0.17
CA LEU A 78 -17.59 24.46 -0.76
C LEU A 78 -18.82 24.78 -1.61
N ILE A 79 -19.12 23.96 -2.63
CA ILE A 79 -20.19 24.30 -3.61
C ILE A 79 -21.55 24.23 -2.95
N ASP A 80 -21.88 23.14 -2.29
CA ASP A 80 -23.23 22.93 -1.72
C ASP A 80 -23.50 23.91 -0.56
N LYS A 81 -22.50 24.14 0.32
CA LYS A 81 -22.60 25.10 1.42
C LYS A 81 -22.70 26.57 0.96
N LEU A 82 -22.04 26.88 -0.16
CA LEU A 82 -22.15 28.21 -0.76
C LEU A 82 -23.53 28.42 -1.40
N ALA A 83 -24.09 27.36 -2.01
CA ALA A 83 -25.45 27.36 -2.56
C ALA A 83 -26.52 27.49 -1.45
N GLU A 84 -26.25 26.95 -0.25
CA GLU A 84 -27.07 27.12 0.96
C GLU A 84 -26.99 28.54 1.56
N GLY A 85 -26.13 29.43 1.03
CA GLY A 85 -25.95 30.79 1.52
C GLY A 85 -25.17 30.93 2.84
N ARG A 86 -24.37 29.97 3.20
CA ARG A 86 -23.52 30.03 4.42
C ARG A 86 -22.32 30.95 4.18
N LEU A 87 -22.37 32.14 4.78
CA LEU A 87 -21.32 33.17 4.67
C LEU A 87 -19.92 32.68 5.11
N LEU A 88 -19.88 31.71 6.02
CA LEU A 88 -18.61 31.12 6.49
C LEU A 88 -17.82 30.41 5.36
N SER A 89 -18.50 29.94 4.32
CA SER A 89 -17.89 29.27 3.15
C SER A 89 -17.13 30.23 2.22
N ILE A 90 -17.26 31.53 2.43
CA ILE A 90 -16.50 32.57 1.70
C ILE A 90 -15.01 32.51 2.09
N ILE A 91 -14.68 32.17 3.34
CA ILE A 91 -13.29 32.09 3.80
C ILE A 91 -12.48 31.04 3.00
N PRO A 92 -12.90 29.76 2.93
CA PRO A 92 -12.17 28.78 2.12
C PRO A 92 -12.18 29.10 0.62
N LEU A 93 -13.23 29.75 0.11
CA LEU A 93 -13.26 30.20 -1.27
C LEU A 93 -12.21 31.29 -1.53
N MET A 94 -12.06 32.26 -0.63
CA MET A 94 -11.05 33.30 -0.72
C MET A 94 -9.62 32.69 -0.68
N LEU A 95 -9.38 31.73 0.21
CA LEU A 95 -8.09 31.02 0.28
C LEU A 95 -7.81 30.24 -1.00
N LEU A 96 -8.84 29.61 -1.59
CA LEU A 96 -8.72 28.90 -2.86
C LEU A 96 -8.31 29.85 -4.00
N VAL A 97 -8.98 31.00 -4.11
CA VAL A 97 -8.64 32.02 -5.13
C VAL A 97 -7.22 32.52 -4.93
N MET A 98 -6.82 32.81 -3.68
CA MET A 98 -5.44 33.19 -3.38
C MET A 98 -4.42 32.11 -3.77
N LEU A 99 -4.77 30.82 -3.61
CA LEU A 99 -3.92 29.71 -4.02
C LEU A 99 -3.78 29.65 -5.55
N LEU A 100 -4.89 29.86 -6.29
CA LEU A 100 -4.87 29.89 -7.76
C LEU A 100 -4.02 31.05 -8.32
N LEU A 101 -3.90 32.15 -7.59
CA LEU A 101 -3.01 33.27 -7.98
C LEU A 101 -1.53 32.86 -8.04
N LYS A 102 -1.14 31.73 -7.45
CA LYS A 102 0.22 31.18 -7.60
C LYS A 102 0.62 30.92 -9.05
N VAL A 103 -0.33 30.66 -9.94
CA VAL A 103 -0.07 30.49 -11.37
C VAL A 103 0.47 31.78 -12.01
N THR A 104 0.13 32.93 -11.44
CA THR A 104 0.54 34.23 -11.95
C THR A 104 1.78 34.73 -11.20
N LYS A 105 2.94 34.80 -11.88
CA LYS A 105 4.24 35.18 -11.29
C LYS A 105 4.23 36.51 -10.52
N LYS A 106 3.35 37.45 -10.86
CA LYS A 106 3.26 38.75 -10.19
C LYS A 106 2.57 38.71 -8.82
N LEU A 107 1.69 37.73 -8.59
CA LEU A 107 0.85 37.61 -7.40
C LEU A 107 1.20 36.39 -6.53
N ASP A 108 2.34 35.74 -6.82
CA ASP A 108 2.83 34.55 -6.08
C ASP A 108 2.97 34.81 -4.57
N TYR A 109 3.22 36.07 -4.17
CA TYR A 109 3.30 36.46 -2.76
C TYR A 109 1.99 36.18 -1.99
N MET A 110 0.83 36.40 -2.60
CA MET A 110 -0.46 36.17 -1.95
C MET A 110 -0.74 34.68 -1.70
N ALA A 111 -0.22 33.78 -2.53
CA ALA A 111 -0.37 32.34 -2.35
C ALA A 111 0.40 31.79 -1.14
N LYS A 112 1.34 32.55 -0.55
CA LYS A 112 2.09 32.13 0.65
C LYS A 112 1.18 31.95 1.87
N VAL A 113 0.11 32.77 1.99
CA VAL A 113 -0.81 32.69 3.13
C VAL A 113 -1.60 31.38 3.15
N PRO A 114 -2.32 30.99 2.08
CA PRO A 114 -3.03 29.70 2.08
C PRO A 114 -2.08 28.50 2.16
N ILE A 115 -0.89 28.58 1.57
CA ILE A 115 0.10 27.50 1.69
C ILE A 115 0.56 27.34 3.14
N ALA A 116 0.89 28.44 3.81
CA ALA A 116 1.28 28.40 5.23
C ALA A 116 0.15 27.83 6.11
N PHE A 117 -1.10 28.22 5.83
CA PHE A 117 -2.28 27.67 6.53
C PHE A 117 -2.44 26.16 6.31
N ILE A 118 -2.32 25.70 5.07
CA ILE A 118 -2.39 24.27 4.74
C ILE A 118 -1.30 23.48 5.46
N VAL A 119 -0.05 23.96 5.39
CA VAL A 119 1.10 23.29 6.04
C VAL A 119 0.89 23.23 7.56
N ALA A 120 0.46 24.33 8.18
CA ALA A 120 0.22 24.37 9.63
C ALA A 120 -0.94 23.45 10.04
N ALA A 121 -2.05 23.47 9.30
CA ALA A 121 -3.20 22.60 9.56
C ALA A 121 -2.84 21.11 9.39
N PHE A 122 -2.15 20.77 8.31
CA PHE A 122 -1.67 19.38 8.08
C PHE A 122 -0.69 18.94 9.17
N ALA A 123 0.25 19.79 9.56
CA ALA A 123 1.20 19.47 10.63
C ALA A 123 0.47 19.25 11.96
N GLY A 124 -0.52 20.10 12.30
CA GLY A 124 -1.32 19.95 13.52
C GLY A 124 -2.15 18.66 13.53
N VAL A 125 -2.89 18.38 12.46
CA VAL A 125 -3.71 17.17 12.35
C VAL A 125 -2.85 15.91 12.34
N LYS A 126 -1.72 15.91 11.63
CA LYS A 126 -0.79 14.79 11.61
C LYS A 126 -0.15 14.56 12.96
N LEU A 127 0.32 15.62 13.62
CA LEU A 127 0.94 15.50 14.94
C LEU A 127 -0.04 14.90 15.97
N THR A 128 -1.26 15.42 16.04
CA THR A 128 -2.28 14.90 16.96
C THR A 128 -2.76 13.49 16.57
N GLY A 129 -2.92 13.22 15.30
CA GLY A 129 -3.30 11.90 14.78
C GLY A 129 -2.25 10.85 15.08
N GLU A 130 -0.98 11.10 14.77
CA GLU A 130 0.13 10.19 15.07
C GLU A 130 0.37 10.02 16.57
N ALA A 131 0.23 11.11 17.35
CA ALA A 131 0.35 11.01 18.80
C ALA A 131 -0.75 10.13 19.42
N ASN A 132 -1.99 10.28 19.00
CA ASN A 132 -3.09 9.48 19.55
C ASN A 132 -3.15 8.06 18.95
N ALA A 133 -3.02 7.90 17.64
CA ALA A 133 -3.16 6.61 16.99
C ALA A 133 -1.95 5.69 17.20
N ASN A 134 -0.74 6.24 17.13
CA ASN A 134 0.48 5.44 17.20
C ASN A 134 1.10 5.48 18.60
N LEU A 135 1.40 6.66 19.16
CA LEU A 135 2.09 6.73 20.46
C LEU A 135 1.22 6.25 21.60
N MET A 136 0.00 6.81 21.76
CA MET A 136 -0.87 6.45 22.87
C MET A 136 -1.32 4.99 22.81
N THR A 137 -1.64 4.51 21.62
CA THR A 137 -2.03 3.11 21.43
C THR A 137 -0.86 2.16 21.75
N GLN A 138 0.35 2.47 21.29
CA GLN A 138 1.53 1.66 21.58
C GLN A 138 1.89 1.70 23.07
N VAL A 139 1.82 2.86 23.71
CA VAL A 139 2.03 2.97 25.17
C VAL A 139 0.98 2.17 25.92
N ALA A 140 -0.30 2.25 25.55
CA ALA A 140 -1.37 1.47 26.19
C ALA A 140 -1.15 -0.04 26.03
N GLN A 141 -0.73 -0.49 24.84
CA GLN A 141 -0.42 -1.90 24.57
C GLN A 141 0.82 -2.41 25.34
N THR A 142 1.76 -1.53 25.67
CA THR A 142 2.94 -1.90 26.46
C THR A 142 2.71 -1.92 27.96
N MET A 143 1.53 -1.47 28.44
CA MET A 143 1.08 -1.55 29.83
C MET A 143 -0.07 -2.56 29.95
N PRO A 144 0.21 -3.87 29.89
CA PRO A 144 -0.84 -4.88 29.99
C PRO A 144 -1.43 -4.92 31.40
N ASP A 145 -2.74 -5.07 31.46
CA ASP A 145 -3.48 -5.35 32.71
C ASP A 145 -3.20 -6.79 33.15
N LEU A 146 -2.15 -6.97 33.98
CA LEU A 146 -1.70 -8.30 34.42
C LEU A 146 -2.81 -9.18 35.04
N PRO A 147 -3.75 -8.63 35.86
CA PRO A 147 -4.89 -9.40 36.37
C PRO A 147 -5.80 -9.91 35.24
N ALA A 148 -6.16 -9.07 34.29
CA ALA A 148 -7.03 -9.44 33.17
C ALA A 148 -6.35 -10.48 32.26
N VAL A 149 -5.06 -10.31 31.98
CA VAL A 149 -4.25 -11.26 31.20
C VAL A 149 -4.15 -12.63 31.91
N TYR A 150 -4.07 -12.63 33.25
CA TYR A 150 -4.03 -13.85 34.03
C TYR A 150 -5.36 -14.63 33.97
N GLU A 151 -6.49 -13.94 34.05
CA GLU A 151 -7.83 -14.57 33.97
C GLU A 151 -8.12 -15.12 32.57
N GLU A 152 -7.66 -14.43 31.52
CA GLU A 152 -7.98 -14.78 30.14
C GLU A 152 -7.02 -15.83 29.54
N HIS A 153 -5.71 -15.75 29.82
CA HIS A 153 -4.67 -16.55 29.15
C HIS A 153 -3.81 -17.39 30.12
N GLY A 154 -3.94 -17.22 31.44
CA GLY A 154 -3.14 -17.92 32.44
C GLY A 154 -1.67 -17.48 32.48
N ILE A 155 -0.86 -18.22 33.27
CA ILE A 155 0.55 -17.84 33.52
C ILE A 155 1.45 -18.15 32.30
N TRP A 156 1.20 -19.26 31.60
CA TRP A 156 2.14 -19.89 30.67
C TRP A 156 1.59 -20.07 29.25
N SER A 157 0.54 -19.40 28.88
CA SER A 157 0.04 -19.50 27.51
C SER A 157 0.96 -18.73 26.54
N TRP A 158 1.48 -19.46 25.57
CA TRP A 158 2.27 -18.94 24.45
C TRP A 158 1.41 -19.04 23.18
N ASP A 159 0.21 -18.50 23.23
CA ASP A 159 -0.68 -18.47 22.09
C ASP A 159 -0.23 -17.41 21.05
N ALA A 160 -0.73 -17.55 19.82
CA ALA A 160 -0.37 -16.68 18.70
C ALA A 160 -0.61 -15.19 18.99
N ASP A 161 -1.46 -14.87 19.94
CA ASP A 161 -1.74 -13.50 20.41
C ASP A 161 -0.77 -13.00 21.48
N GLY A 162 0.19 -13.84 21.90
CA GLY A 162 1.32 -13.46 22.76
C GLY A 162 0.97 -13.00 24.16
N ALA A 163 -0.19 -13.33 24.68
CA ALA A 163 -0.82 -12.63 25.78
C ALA A 163 -0.66 -13.26 27.19
N GLY A 164 0.25 -14.21 27.38
CA GLY A 164 0.50 -14.76 28.73
C GLY A 164 1.18 -13.75 29.66
N VAL A 165 0.97 -13.89 30.97
CA VAL A 165 1.61 -13.02 32.00
C VAL A 165 3.12 -12.99 31.86
N PHE A 166 3.75 -14.10 31.56
CA PHE A 166 5.20 -14.17 31.35
C PHE A 166 5.66 -13.32 30.16
N SER A 167 4.94 -13.42 29.02
CA SER A 167 5.18 -12.63 27.82
C SER A 167 5.08 -11.12 28.10
N SER A 168 4.06 -10.72 28.84
CA SER A 168 3.79 -9.32 29.24
C SER A 168 4.90 -8.77 30.12
N ILE A 169 5.38 -9.54 31.11
CA ILE A 169 6.50 -9.13 31.96
C ILE A 169 7.78 -9.00 31.15
N PHE A 170 8.06 -9.95 30.26
CA PHE A 170 9.23 -9.91 29.39
C PHE A 170 9.22 -8.68 28.46
N LEU A 171 8.06 -8.32 27.92
CA LEU A 171 7.87 -7.14 27.09
C LEU A 171 8.20 -5.85 27.88
N VAL A 172 7.64 -5.71 29.09
CA VAL A 172 7.88 -4.53 29.94
C VAL A 172 9.36 -4.43 30.33
N LEU A 173 9.99 -5.54 30.72
CA LEU A 173 11.43 -5.56 31.04
C LEU A 173 12.30 -5.20 29.84
N GLY A 174 11.98 -5.72 28.64
CA GLY A 174 12.65 -5.38 27.39
C GLY A 174 12.51 -3.91 27.05
N LEU A 175 11.32 -3.34 27.19
CA LEU A 175 11.06 -1.92 26.99
C LEU A 175 11.88 -1.05 27.96
N CYS A 176 11.86 -1.39 29.25
CA CYS A 176 12.65 -0.67 30.24
C CYS A 176 14.15 -0.73 29.94
N ALA A 177 14.67 -1.87 29.51
CA ALA A 177 16.07 -2.00 29.12
C ALA A 177 16.42 -1.13 27.90
N CYS A 178 15.52 -1.05 26.90
CA CYS A 178 15.67 -0.17 25.76
C CYS A 178 15.66 1.31 26.15
N LEU A 179 14.73 1.71 27.03
CA LEU A 179 14.65 3.10 27.52
C LEU A 179 15.90 3.48 28.30
N LEU A 180 16.42 2.59 29.15
CA LEU A 180 17.67 2.82 29.87
C LEU A 180 18.89 2.95 28.95
N HIS A 181 18.88 2.25 27.80
CA HIS A 181 19.91 2.43 26.79
C HIS A 181 19.90 3.85 26.20
N PHE A 182 18.75 4.44 25.96
CA PHE A 182 18.61 5.81 25.44
C PHE A 182 18.82 6.91 26.49
N TYR A 183 18.94 6.55 27.76
CA TYR A 183 19.14 7.52 28.80
C TYR A 183 20.61 7.90 28.96
N PHE A 184 21.09 8.79 28.11
CA PHE A 184 22.50 9.22 28.03
C PHE A 184 22.92 10.18 29.14
N SER A 185 21.97 10.76 29.89
CA SER A 185 22.25 11.81 30.90
C SER A 185 22.74 11.27 32.22
N ALA A 186 22.56 9.98 32.52
CA ALA A 186 23.00 9.40 33.78
C ALA A 186 24.41 8.79 33.70
N ARG A 187 25.16 8.93 34.81
CA ARG A 187 26.47 8.29 34.97
C ARG A 187 26.29 6.76 34.95
N GLN A 188 26.83 6.09 33.96
CA GLN A 188 26.68 4.63 33.80
C GLN A 188 27.46 3.89 34.91
N THR A 189 26.71 3.28 35.84
CA THR A 189 27.24 2.28 36.78
C THR A 189 27.44 0.93 36.07
N LYS A 190 28.28 0.06 36.64
CA LYS A 190 28.55 -1.27 36.05
C LYS A 190 27.28 -2.09 35.78
N SER A 191 26.29 -2.03 36.68
CA SER A 191 25.00 -2.71 36.53
C SER A 191 24.19 -2.11 35.38
N MET A 192 24.18 -0.78 35.24
CA MET A 192 23.48 -0.07 34.17
C MET A 192 24.05 -0.38 32.78
N ALA A 193 25.37 -0.60 32.69
CA ALA A 193 26.03 -1.00 31.47
C ALA A 193 25.59 -2.41 31.00
N VAL A 194 25.31 -3.34 31.90
CA VAL A 194 24.79 -4.67 31.55
C VAL A 194 23.38 -4.58 31.02
N VAL A 195 22.49 -3.83 31.70
CA VAL A 195 21.10 -3.62 31.26
C VAL A 195 21.06 -2.92 29.91
N SER A 196 21.92 -1.92 29.71
CA SER A 196 22.05 -1.21 28.42
C SER A 196 22.46 -2.16 27.29
N LYS A 197 23.37 -3.12 27.52
CA LYS A 197 23.72 -4.14 26.52
C LYS A 197 22.54 -5.04 26.15
N VAL A 198 21.74 -5.45 27.15
CA VAL A 198 20.50 -6.20 26.90
C VAL A 198 19.54 -5.35 26.06
N GLY A 199 19.38 -4.07 26.39
CA GLY A 199 18.57 -3.13 25.61
C GLY A 199 19.01 -3.03 24.14
N ILE A 200 20.31 -2.96 23.87
CA ILE A 200 20.85 -2.96 22.50
C ILE A 200 20.47 -4.25 21.76
N ILE A 201 20.60 -5.41 22.40
CA ILE A 201 20.26 -6.70 21.78
C ILE A 201 18.78 -6.75 21.45
N VAL A 202 17.91 -6.32 22.37
CA VAL A 202 16.46 -6.26 22.15
C VAL A 202 16.13 -5.32 20.97
N LEU A 203 16.76 -4.14 20.91
CA LEU A 203 16.60 -3.19 19.80
C LEU A 203 17.04 -3.76 18.47
N MET A 204 18.22 -4.39 18.42
CA MET A 204 18.72 -5.02 17.20
C MET A 204 17.80 -6.13 16.71
N LEU A 205 17.27 -6.94 17.64
CA LEU A 205 16.32 -8.01 17.32
C LEU A 205 15.00 -7.42 16.79
N SER A 206 14.48 -6.39 17.46
CA SER A 206 13.25 -5.72 17.07
C SER A 206 13.34 -5.05 15.70
N PHE A 207 14.43 -4.31 15.43
CA PHE A 207 14.66 -3.71 14.11
C PHE A 207 14.86 -4.78 13.03
N GLY A 208 15.58 -5.86 13.34
CA GLY A 208 15.74 -6.97 12.42
C GLY A 208 14.43 -7.67 12.08
N ALA A 209 13.58 -7.90 13.07
CA ALA A 209 12.25 -8.47 12.90
C ALA A 209 11.33 -7.53 12.09
N SER A 210 11.31 -6.24 12.40
CA SER A 210 10.53 -5.24 11.68
C SER A 210 10.97 -5.11 10.22
N PHE A 211 12.28 -5.08 9.98
CA PHE A 211 12.84 -5.09 8.63
C PHE A 211 12.45 -6.38 7.88
N GLY A 212 12.62 -7.54 8.53
CA GLY A 212 12.23 -8.82 7.94
C GLY A 212 10.76 -8.89 7.59
N TYR A 213 9.87 -8.40 8.46
CA TYR A 213 8.44 -8.30 8.19
C TYR A 213 8.13 -7.39 6.99
N THR A 214 8.78 -6.23 6.91
CA THR A 214 8.61 -5.29 5.80
C THR A 214 9.07 -5.89 4.48
N VAL A 215 10.24 -6.54 4.47
CA VAL A 215 10.79 -7.20 3.27
C VAL A 215 9.91 -8.38 2.86
N MET A 216 9.49 -9.23 3.81
CA MET A 216 8.60 -10.35 3.55
C MET A 216 7.28 -9.88 2.93
N GLY A 217 6.68 -8.79 3.44
CA GLY A 217 5.47 -8.21 2.87
C GLY A 217 5.66 -7.77 1.42
N ARG A 218 6.78 -7.12 1.10
CA ARG A 218 7.10 -6.69 -0.27
C ARG A 218 7.38 -7.87 -1.20
N ILE A 219 8.10 -8.88 -0.73
CA ILE A 219 8.34 -10.12 -1.49
C ILE A 219 7.03 -10.85 -1.75
N SER A 220 6.15 -10.95 -0.75
CA SER A 220 4.83 -11.55 -0.91
C SER A 220 3.99 -10.84 -1.98
N LEU A 221 4.01 -9.51 -2.03
CA LEU A 221 3.37 -8.75 -3.10
C LEU A 221 3.99 -9.04 -4.48
N ALA A 222 5.31 -9.14 -4.56
CA ALA A 222 6.01 -9.49 -5.82
C ALA A 222 5.65 -10.91 -6.29
N ILE A 223 5.58 -11.87 -5.36
CA ILE A 223 5.15 -13.24 -5.64
C ILE A 223 3.70 -13.24 -6.16
N GLY A 224 2.80 -12.49 -5.52
CA GLY A 224 1.42 -12.34 -5.97
C GLY A 224 1.35 -11.81 -7.41
N ARG A 225 2.16 -10.82 -7.77
CA ARG A 225 2.24 -10.32 -9.15
C ARG A 225 2.80 -11.35 -10.12
N ALA A 226 3.81 -12.12 -9.72
CA ALA A 226 4.33 -13.21 -10.55
C ALA A 226 3.27 -14.32 -10.77
N GLN A 227 2.51 -14.66 -9.73
CA GLN A 227 1.40 -15.61 -9.84
C GLN A 227 0.30 -15.12 -10.76
N GLU A 228 -0.04 -13.84 -10.72
CA GLU A 228 -0.99 -13.21 -11.63
C GLU A 228 -0.52 -13.32 -13.10
N LEU A 229 0.77 -13.03 -13.38
CA LEU A 229 1.36 -13.18 -14.71
C LEU A 229 1.34 -14.63 -15.21
N LEU A 230 1.49 -15.60 -14.31
CA LEU A 230 1.42 -17.02 -14.63
C LEU A 230 -0.03 -17.56 -14.67
N GLY A 231 -1.01 -16.74 -14.33
CA GLY A 231 -2.43 -17.13 -14.27
C GLY A 231 -2.75 -18.07 -13.11
N LEU A 232 -1.89 -18.12 -12.06
CA LEU A 232 -2.05 -18.97 -10.88
C LEU A 232 -2.91 -18.31 -9.77
N ASP A 233 -3.22 -17.03 -9.93
CA ASP A 233 -3.88 -16.20 -8.94
C ASP A 233 -5.33 -16.66 -8.61
N LYS A 234 -6.01 -17.23 -9.57
CA LYS A 234 -7.40 -17.68 -9.39
C LYS A 234 -7.54 -19.14 -9.80
N PRO A 235 -8.50 -19.88 -9.18
CA PRO A 235 -8.75 -21.27 -9.56
C PRO A 235 -9.01 -21.37 -11.08
N PRO A 236 -8.66 -22.50 -11.71
CA PRO A 236 -8.89 -22.72 -13.12
C PRO A 236 -10.40 -22.70 -13.40
N ILE A 237 -10.88 -21.55 -13.86
CA ILE A 237 -12.26 -21.37 -14.31
C ILE A 237 -12.25 -21.54 -15.82
N GLU A 238 -13.06 -22.41 -16.35
CA GLU A 238 -13.29 -22.50 -17.78
C GLU A 238 -14.02 -21.24 -18.25
N MET A 239 -13.37 -20.49 -19.10
CA MET A 239 -13.93 -19.24 -19.65
C MET A 239 -14.38 -19.49 -21.08
N THR A 240 -15.62 -19.12 -21.37
CA THR A 240 -16.12 -19.04 -22.75
C THR A 240 -15.97 -17.62 -23.27
N ILE A 241 -15.28 -17.46 -24.39
CA ILE A 241 -15.18 -16.18 -25.09
C ILE A 241 -16.40 -16.07 -26.01
N GLY A 242 -17.42 -15.33 -25.57
CA GLY A 242 -18.65 -15.11 -26.32
C GLY A 242 -19.68 -16.26 -26.18
N ALA A 243 -20.91 -16.00 -26.58
CA ALA A 243 -21.99 -16.99 -26.57
C ALA A 243 -21.76 -18.02 -27.67
N GLY A 244 -21.10 -19.14 -27.36
CA GLY A 244 -20.89 -20.27 -28.28
C GLY A 244 -19.42 -20.63 -28.56
N GLY A 245 -18.45 -20.05 -27.86
CA GLY A 245 -17.04 -20.43 -27.98
C GLY A 245 -16.67 -21.65 -27.14
N ASP A 246 -15.64 -22.39 -27.59
CA ASP A 246 -15.05 -23.48 -26.79
C ASP A 246 -14.51 -23.00 -25.45
N PRO A 247 -14.62 -23.80 -24.35
CA PRO A 247 -14.10 -23.44 -23.07
C PRO A 247 -12.57 -23.32 -23.10
N ILE A 248 -12.06 -22.12 -22.96
CA ILE A 248 -10.62 -21.86 -22.89
C ILE A 248 -10.21 -21.79 -21.43
N ASN A 249 -9.19 -22.55 -21.05
CA ASN A 249 -8.62 -22.50 -19.72
C ASN A 249 -7.98 -21.14 -19.49
N ARG A 250 -8.50 -20.35 -18.51
CA ARG A 250 -7.97 -19.02 -18.15
C ARG A 250 -6.46 -19.03 -17.94
N MET A 251 -5.94 -20.05 -17.27
CA MET A 251 -4.52 -20.18 -16.98
C MET A 251 -3.67 -20.25 -18.25
N SER A 252 -4.10 -21.00 -19.26
CA SER A 252 -3.37 -21.10 -20.54
C SER A 252 -3.43 -19.79 -21.31
N LEU A 253 -4.57 -19.12 -21.32
CA LEU A 253 -4.77 -17.84 -22.00
C LEU A 253 -3.89 -16.75 -21.39
N VAL A 254 -3.90 -16.57 -20.07
CA VAL A 254 -3.07 -15.58 -19.36
C VAL A 254 -1.58 -15.86 -19.58
N ARG A 255 -1.15 -17.11 -19.53
CA ARG A 255 0.26 -17.48 -19.83
C ARG A 255 0.66 -17.14 -21.27
N MET A 256 -0.18 -17.41 -22.24
CA MET A 256 0.10 -17.05 -23.63
C MET A 256 0.18 -15.54 -23.79
N MET A 257 -0.72 -14.79 -23.15
CA MET A 257 -0.71 -13.33 -23.16
C MET A 257 0.55 -12.76 -22.51
N SER A 258 0.97 -13.28 -21.36
CA SER A 258 2.18 -12.84 -20.66
C SER A 258 3.45 -13.16 -21.45
N LEU A 259 3.55 -14.34 -22.04
CA LEU A 259 4.69 -14.73 -22.87
C LEU A 259 4.79 -13.87 -24.15
N THR A 260 3.67 -13.61 -24.83
CA THR A 260 3.67 -12.77 -26.03
C THR A 260 4.07 -11.33 -25.71
N THR A 261 3.55 -10.74 -24.62
CA THR A 261 3.94 -9.39 -24.19
C THR A 261 5.39 -9.33 -23.74
N LEU A 262 5.88 -10.36 -23.04
CA LEU A 262 7.29 -10.45 -22.66
C LEU A 262 8.21 -10.46 -23.88
N ILE A 263 7.90 -11.28 -24.89
CA ILE A 263 8.68 -11.34 -26.14
C ILE A 263 8.67 -9.98 -26.85
N ILE A 264 7.52 -9.32 -26.94
CA ILE A 264 7.41 -7.99 -27.55
C ILE A 264 8.30 -6.98 -26.83
N ILE A 265 8.28 -6.97 -25.51
CA ILE A 265 9.11 -6.05 -24.69
C ILE A 265 10.60 -6.35 -24.87
N ILE A 266 11.01 -7.62 -24.86
CA ILE A 266 12.41 -8.02 -25.06
C ILE A 266 12.91 -7.60 -26.46
N VAL A 267 12.11 -7.86 -27.50
CA VAL A 267 12.46 -7.46 -28.86
C VAL A 267 12.58 -5.94 -28.98
N PHE A 268 11.63 -5.21 -28.39
CA PHE A 268 11.68 -3.74 -28.38
C PHE A 268 12.94 -3.23 -27.67
N LEU A 269 13.27 -3.77 -26.49
CA LEU A 269 14.47 -3.41 -25.74
C LEU A 269 15.75 -3.69 -26.52
N ALA A 270 15.84 -4.85 -27.18
CA ALA A 270 16.98 -5.20 -28.02
C ALA A 270 17.16 -4.25 -29.20
N VAL A 271 16.08 -3.89 -29.87
CA VAL A 271 16.11 -2.92 -30.98
C VAL A 271 16.48 -1.53 -30.49
N TRP A 272 15.92 -1.10 -29.35
CA TRP A 272 16.23 0.20 -28.75
C TRP A 272 17.70 0.29 -28.32
N GLN A 273 18.23 -0.75 -27.69
CA GLN A 273 19.65 -0.81 -27.29
C GLN A 273 20.59 -0.77 -28.49
N LYS A 274 20.27 -1.50 -29.56
CA LYS A 274 21.03 -1.48 -30.80
C LYS A 274 21.06 -0.06 -31.42
N LYS A 275 19.92 0.65 -31.38
CA LYS A 275 19.84 2.02 -31.89
C LYS A 275 20.63 3.02 -31.03
N ARG A 276 20.66 2.83 -29.72
CA ARG A 276 21.44 3.68 -28.80
C ARG A 276 22.93 3.52 -29.03
N ASN A 277 23.41 2.27 -29.09
CA ASN A 277 24.84 2.01 -29.34
C ASN A 277 25.32 2.58 -30.68
N HIS A 278 24.43 2.65 -31.67
CA HIS A 278 24.77 3.24 -32.99
C HIS A 278 24.74 4.79 -32.99
N GLN A 279 24.31 5.44 -31.91
CA GLN A 279 24.35 6.88 -31.74
C GLN A 279 25.56 7.35 -30.88
N GLU A 280 26.17 6.40 -30.15
CA GLU A 280 27.36 6.66 -29.33
C GLU A 280 28.68 6.39 -30.10
N ASP A 281 28.63 5.65 -31.23
CA ASP A 281 29.71 5.47 -32.22
C ASP A 281 29.66 6.58 -33.29
#